data_f1a5b659c64e78c61df62b5f082b34cf
#
_entry.id   f1a5b659c64e78c61df62b5f082b34cf
#
_cell.length_a   1.000
_cell.length_b   1.000
_cell.length_c   1.000
_cell.angle_alpha   90.00
_cell.angle_beta   90.00
_cell.angle_gamma   90.00
#
_symmetry.space_group_name_H-M   'P 1'
#
loop_
_entity.id
_entity.type
_entity.pdbx_description
1 polymer ?
#
loop_
_entity_poly.entity_id
_entity_poly.type
_entity_poly.pdbx_seq_one_letter_code
_entity_poly.pdbx_strand_id
1 'polypeptide(L)'
;VNNTIVYQVCDAPEESLFDGGWIKPGRAVWSWITGRTSDRVTPEIMEAYTEDAAVLGFEYNLIDEGWVHWEDYESVLRSLADQGAPYGVGQILWTGVTAGAGYGNGIKDFADARRYLDFLSDTGMKGGKIDFFTTETSVEMGVDIYREILQYAAEKQLLINFHGCNKPTGLDATWPNELNREAILGLESTQVTNRNAQAQMFTTQVFTRNLAGHADYTPA
;
A
#
# COMPACT_ATOMS: atom_id res chain seq x y z
N VAL A 1 -21.72 -4.87 7.31
CA VAL A 1 -21.35 -4.38 8.65
C VAL A 1 -21.19 -2.88 8.54
N ASN A 2 -21.78 -2.13 9.48
CA ASN A 2 -21.78 -0.67 9.42
C ASN A 2 -20.69 -0.11 10.36
N ASN A 3 -19.68 0.54 9.81
CA ASN A 3 -18.55 1.14 10.53
C ASN A 3 -18.85 2.56 11.04
N THR A 4 -20.09 3.00 10.98
CA THR A 4 -20.50 4.38 11.33
C THR A 4 -20.01 4.85 12.69
N ILE A 5 -19.90 3.95 13.68
CA ILE A 5 -19.43 4.34 15.02
C ILE A 5 -17.97 4.81 14.97
N VAL A 6 -17.11 4.13 14.22
CA VAL A 6 -15.70 4.51 14.09
C VAL A 6 -15.58 5.87 13.42
N TYR A 7 -16.32 6.08 12.32
CA TYR A 7 -16.29 7.35 11.59
C TYR A 7 -16.92 8.53 12.34
N GLN A 8 -17.84 8.28 13.27
CA GLN A 8 -18.46 9.34 14.08
C GLN A 8 -17.52 10.01 15.09
N VAL A 9 -16.38 9.38 15.39
CA VAL A 9 -15.38 9.91 16.33
C VAL A 9 -14.09 10.36 15.64
N CYS A 10 -14.10 10.42 14.31
CA CYS A 10 -12.96 10.86 13.51
C CYS A 10 -13.06 12.35 13.20
N ASP A 11 -11.92 13.00 13.05
CA ASP A 11 -11.85 14.37 12.57
C ASP A 11 -12.22 14.43 11.08
N ALA A 12 -12.84 15.53 10.69
CA ALA A 12 -13.11 15.78 9.28
C ALA A 12 -11.80 16.00 8.51
N PRO A 13 -11.73 15.61 7.23
CA PRO A 13 -10.57 15.88 6.40
C PRO A 13 -10.39 17.39 6.18
N GLU A 14 -9.14 17.81 6.03
CA GLU A 14 -8.84 19.17 5.56
C GLU A 14 -9.12 19.24 4.05
N GLU A 15 -10.26 19.81 3.67
CA GLU A 15 -10.77 19.80 2.30
C GLU A 15 -9.74 20.28 1.28
N SER A 16 -8.95 21.31 1.62
CA SER A 16 -7.94 21.87 0.72
C SER A 16 -6.86 20.88 0.25
N LEU A 17 -6.55 19.86 1.05
CA LEU A 17 -5.58 18.81 0.70
C LEU A 17 -6.17 17.81 -0.30
N PHE A 18 -7.48 17.72 -0.39
CA PHE A 18 -8.18 16.70 -1.17
C PHE A 18 -8.95 17.26 -2.37
N ASP A 19 -8.79 18.56 -2.62
CA ASP A 19 -9.35 19.22 -3.80
C ASP A 19 -8.80 18.64 -5.11
N GLY A 20 -9.62 18.70 -6.18
CA GLY A 20 -9.20 18.29 -7.51
C GLY A 20 -9.39 16.81 -7.84
N GLY A 21 -9.93 16.00 -6.91
CA GLY A 21 -10.32 14.60 -7.20
C GLY A 21 -9.15 13.69 -7.58
N TRP A 22 -7.97 13.91 -7.02
CA TRP A 22 -6.78 13.10 -7.26
C TRP A 22 -6.84 11.73 -6.57
N ILE A 23 -7.65 11.59 -5.51
CA ILE A 23 -7.88 10.30 -4.86
C ILE A 23 -8.77 9.46 -5.77
N LYS A 24 -8.20 8.42 -6.33
CA LYS A 24 -8.88 7.49 -7.21
C LYS A 24 -8.67 6.06 -6.70
N PRO A 25 -9.59 5.51 -5.91
CA PRO A 25 -9.60 4.09 -5.61
C PRO A 25 -9.72 3.29 -6.89
N GLY A 26 -9.05 2.14 -6.93
CA GLY A 26 -9.03 1.34 -8.16
C GLY A 26 -8.57 -0.10 -7.90
N ARG A 27 -8.47 -0.87 -8.98
CA ARG A 27 -8.00 -2.24 -8.99
C ARG A 27 -6.54 -2.25 -9.40
N ALA A 28 -5.76 -3.14 -8.79
CA ALA A 28 -4.35 -3.30 -9.11
C ALA A 28 -4.07 -4.71 -9.63
N VAL A 29 -3.20 -4.82 -10.64
CA VAL A 29 -2.49 -6.07 -10.92
C VAL A 29 -1.33 -6.19 -9.93
N TRP A 30 -0.97 -7.41 -9.53
CA TRP A 30 0.03 -7.65 -8.52
C TRP A 30 0.75 -8.98 -8.75
N SER A 31 2.05 -8.94 -9.01
CA SER A 31 2.83 -10.12 -9.38
C SER A 31 3.21 -11.01 -8.19
N TRP A 32 3.16 -10.51 -6.97
CA TRP A 32 3.58 -11.23 -5.75
C TRP A 32 2.85 -12.56 -5.56
N ILE A 33 1.53 -12.58 -5.81
CA ILE A 33 0.70 -13.79 -5.63
C ILE A 33 1.10 -14.89 -6.62
N THR A 34 1.51 -14.54 -7.83
CA THR A 34 1.80 -15.51 -8.89
C THR A 34 3.16 -16.18 -8.70
N GLY A 35 3.98 -15.71 -7.78
CA GLY A 35 5.33 -16.22 -7.65
C GLY A 35 6.05 -16.15 -6.34
N ARG A 36 5.72 -15.27 -5.46
CA ARG A 36 6.26 -15.12 -4.12
C ARG A 36 7.79 -15.06 -3.98
N THR A 37 8.47 -14.55 -4.95
CA THR A 37 9.90 -14.36 -4.92
C THR A 37 10.24 -13.07 -5.61
N SER A 38 11.26 -12.38 -5.14
CA SER A 38 11.78 -11.15 -5.75
C SER A 38 12.15 -11.30 -7.23
N ASP A 39 12.35 -12.55 -7.70
CA ASP A 39 12.61 -12.88 -9.10
C ASP A 39 11.39 -12.65 -10.02
N ARG A 40 10.21 -12.35 -9.46
CA ARG A 40 9.00 -11.99 -10.22
C ARG A 40 8.70 -10.50 -10.20
N VAL A 41 9.58 -9.73 -9.65
CA VAL A 41 9.55 -8.28 -9.67
C VAL A 41 10.79 -7.82 -10.43
N THR A 42 10.82 -8.08 -11.75
CA THR A 42 11.84 -7.56 -12.67
C THR A 42 11.26 -6.43 -13.52
N PRO A 43 12.09 -5.55 -14.09
CA PRO A 43 11.60 -4.49 -14.97
C PRO A 43 10.67 -5.03 -16.08
N GLU A 44 11.05 -6.09 -16.77
CA GLU A 44 10.31 -6.66 -17.90
C GLU A 44 8.95 -7.23 -17.46
N ILE A 45 8.90 -7.84 -16.28
CA ILE A 45 7.64 -8.33 -15.73
C ILE A 45 6.73 -7.14 -15.35
N MET A 46 7.28 -6.08 -14.78
CA MET A 46 6.48 -4.89 -14.42
C MET A 46 5.99 -4.12 -15.66
N GLU A 47 6.76 -4.10 -16.74
CA GLU A 47 6.31 -3.59 -18.03
C GLU A 47 5.11 -4.40 -18.55
N ALA A 48 5.20 -5.73 -18.55
CA ALA A 48 4.11 -6.60 -18.98
C ALA A 48 2.86 -6.45 -18.09
N TYR A 49 3.03 -6.35 -16.75
CA TYR A 49 1.93 -6.12 -15.82
C TYR A 49 1.27 -4.75 -16.00
N THR A 50 2.03 -3.72 -16.37
CA THR A 50 1.48 -2.42 -16.72
C THR A 50 0.60 -2.51 -17.97
N GLU A 51 1.02 -3.26 -18.99
CA GLU A 51 0.22 -3.55 -20.18
C GLU A 51 -1.03 -4.37 -19.84
N ASP A 52 -0.89 -5.41 -19.02
CA ASP A 52 -2.01 -6.24 -18.57
C ASP A 52 -3.05 -5.40 -17.80
N ALA A 53 -2.61 -4.48 -16.93
CA ALA A 53 -3.51 -3.55 -16.25
C ALA A 53 -4.30 -2.71 -17.25
N ALA A 54 -3.62 -2.17 -18.28
CA ALA A 54 -4.27 -1.39 -19.33
C ALA A 54 -5.31 -2.20 -20.11
N VAL A 55 -4.98 -3.45 -20.50
CA VAL A 55 -5.89 -4.35 -21.22
C VAL A 55 -7.11 -4.75 -20.37
N LEU A 56 -6.90 -4.98 -19.07
CA LEU A 56 -7.96 -5.34 -18.13
C LEU A 56 -8.81 -4.12 -17.70
N GLY A 57 -8.37 -2.91 -18.04
CA GLY A 57 -8.99 -1.67 -17.58
C GLY A 57 -8.83 -1.47 -16.08
N PHE A 58 -7.71 -1.91 -15.51
CA PHE A 58 -7.34 -1.68 -14.12
C PHE A 58 -6.57 -0.37 -13.99
N GLU A 59 -6.71 0.24 -12.83
CA GLU A 59 -6.20 1.57 -12.55
C GLU A 59 -4.73 1.56 -12.11
N TYR A 60 -4.24 0.42 -11.60
CA TYR A 60 -2.89 0.36 -11.02
C TYR A 60 -2.13 -0.93 -11.35
N ASN A 61 -0.80 -0.81 -11.34
CA ASN A 61 0.14 -1.91 -11.18
C ASN A 61 0.88 -1.72 -9.84
N LEU A 62 0.89 -2.75 -8.99
CA LEU A 62 1.58 -2.73 -7.72
C LEU A 62 2.93 -3.44 -7.87
N ILE A 63 4.01 -2.67 -7.75
CA ILE A 63 5.40 -3.13 -7.80
C ILE A 63 5.80 -3.50 -6.36
N ASP A 64 5.92 -4.80 -6.09
CA ASP A 64 6.20 -5.34 -4.76
C ASP A 64 7.70 -5.43 -4.45
N GLU A 65 8.08 -6.09 -3.36
CA GLU A 65 9.46 -6.27 -2.89
C GLU A 65 10.39 -6.78 -4.00
N GLY A 66 11.61 -6.22 -4.07
CA GLY A 66 12.66 -6.64 -5.01
C GLY A 66 13.15 -5.54 -5.94
N TRP A 67 12.35 -4.53 -6.23
CA TRP A 67 12.69 -3.46 -7.17
C TRP A 67 13.94 -2.65 -6.80
N VAL A 68 14.29 -2.57 -5.53
CA VAL A 68 15.51 -1.86 -5.06
C VAL A 68 16.81 -2.51 -5.55
N HIS A 69 16.74 -3.73 -6.06
CA HIS A 69 17.88 -4.46 -6.60
C HIS A 69 18.04 -4.30 -8.12
N TRP A 70 17.13 -3.57 -8.79
CA TRP A 70 17.27 -3.30 -10.21
C TRP A 70 18.45 -2.36 -10.48
N GLU A 71 19.13 -2.59 -11.57
CA GLU A 71 20.10 -1.62 -12.09
C GLU A 71 19.34 -0.36 -12.52
N ASP A 72 19.79 0.81 -12.04
CA ASP A 72 19.15 2.12 -12.31
C ASP A 72 17.63 2.12 -12.08
N TYR A 73 17.21 1.57 -10.92
CA TYR A 73 15.80 1.42 -10.58
C TYR A 73 14.99 2.73 -10.68
N GLU A 74 15.63 3.88 -10.44
CA GLU A 74 14.94 5.18 -10.55
C GLU A 74 14.51 5.48 -11.98
N SER A 75 15.38 5.26 -12.97
CA SER A 75 15.05 5.42 -14.38
C SER A 75 13.99 4.42 -14.84
N VAL A 76 14.09 3.17 -14.39
CA VAL A 76 13.10 2.13 -14.70
C VAL A 76 11.71 2.50 -14.15
N LEU A 77 11.63 2.97 -12.90
CA LEU A 77 10.35 3.38 -12.28
C LEU A 77 9.72 4.55 -13.03
N ARG A 78 10.51 5.55 -13.45
CA ARG A 78 10.02 6.65 -14.29
C ARG A 78 9.49 6.13 -15.64
N SER A 79 10.21 5.20 -16.28
CA SER A 79 9.76 4.57 -17.53
C SER A 79 8.43 3.85 -17.36
N LEU A 80 8.24 3.10 -16.27
CA LEU A 80 6.97 2.41 -15.97
C LEU A 80 5.83 3.40 -15.72
N ALA A 81 6.09 4.51 -15.05
CA ALA A 81 5.09 5.56 -14.87
C ALA A 81 4.68 6.18 -16.22
N ASP A 82 5.64 6.49 -17.08
CA ASP A 82 5.42 7.04 -18.43
C ASP A 82 4.68 6.05 -19.33
N GLN A 83 4.99 4.76 -19.24
CA GLN A 83 4.32 3.68 -19.99
C GLN A 83 2.83 3.58 -19.61
N GLY A 84 2.53 3.63 -18.32
CA GLY A 84 1.15 3.50 -17.83
C GLY A 84 0.28 4.73 -18.06
N ALA A 85 0.87 5.92 -18.05
CA ALA A 85 0.15 7.20 -18.07
C ALA A 85 -0.84 7.36 -19.24
N PRO A 86 -0.53 7.01 -20.50
CA PRO A 86 -1.47 7.12 -21.61
C PRO A 86 -2.72 6.26 -21.47
N TYR A 87 -2.65 5.20 -20.67
CA TYR A 87 -3.74 4.25 -20.44
C TYR A 87 -4.45 4.50 -19.11
N GLY A 88 -4.02 5.52 -18.34
CA GLY A 88 -4.55 5.79 -17.02
C GLY A 88 -4.11 4.78 -15.94
N VAL A 89 -3.07 3.99 -16.21
CA VAL A 89 -2.49 3.04 -15.25
C VAL A 89 -1.42 3.73 -14.42
N GLY A 90 -1.64 3.83 -13.12
CA GLY A 90 -0.67 4.34 -12.14
C GLY A 90 0.19 3.22 -11.56
N GLN A 91 1.39 3.57 -11.09
CA GLN A 91 2.27 2.65 -10.37
C GLN A 91 2.16 2.89 -8.87
N ILE A 92 2.01 1.82 -8.09
CA ILE A 92 2.10 1.81 -6.62
C ILE A 92 3.34 1.04 -6.24
N LEU A 93 4.19 1.62 -5.40
CA LEU A 93 5.50 1.05 -5.06
C LEU A 93 5.52 0.53 -3.62
N TRP A 94 6.10 -0.64 -3.42
CA TRP A 94 6.25 -1.26 -2.11
C TRP A 94 7.51 -0.78 -1.38
N THR A 95 7.43 -0.67 -0.05
CA THR A 95 8.58 -0.60 0.86
C THR A 95 8.21 -1.18 2.23
N GLY A 96 9.19 -1.57 3.03
CA GLY A 96 8.99 -2.02 4.41
C GLY A 96 9.48 -1.01 5.43
N VAL A 97 8.97 -1.10 6.68
CA VAL A 97 9.50 -0.33 7.82
C VAL A 97 10.63 -1.05 8.55
N THR A 98 10.82 -2.35 8.31
CA THR A 98 11.91 -3.12 8.90
C THR A 98 13.24 -2.85 8.20
N ALA A 99 14.33 -2.94 8.95
CA ALA A 99 15.68 -2.81 8.40
C ALA A 99 15.92 -3.88 7.31
N GLY A 100 16.48 -3.44 6.17
CA GLY A 100 16.75 -4.30 5.02
C GLY A 100 15.57 -4.44 4.03
N ALA A 101 14.41 -3.87 4.33
CA ALA A 101 13.22 -4.01 3.51
C ALA A 101 12.92 -2.75 2.68
N GLY A 102 13.22 -2.78 1.39
CA GLY A 102 12.83 -1.74 0.44
C GLY A 102 13.72 -0.50 0.44
N TYR A 103 13.11 0.65 0.17
CA TYR A 103 13.79 1.92 -0.03
C TYR A 103 14.63 2.35 1.17
N GLY A 104 15.86 2.78 0.91
CA GLY A 104 16.76 3.34 1.95
C GLY A 104 17.06 2.39 3.11
N ASN A 105 16.92 1.07 2.92
CA ASN A 105 17.07 0.07 3.97
C ASN A 105 15.93 0.09 5.03
N GLY A 106 14.71 0.42 4.59
CA GLY A 106 13.49 0.48 5.40
C GLY A 106 13.22 1.85 6.03
N ILE A 107 11.96 2.06 6.38
CA ILE A 107 11.49 3.28 7.05
C ILE A 107 11.65 3.12 8.56
N LYS A 108 12.63 3.77 9.16
CA LYS A 108 12.95 3.65 10.60
C LYS A 108 12.35 4.78 11.42
N ASP A 109 12.11 5.91 10.77
CA ASP A 109 11.55 7.12 11.39
C ASP A 109 10.80 7.94 10.33
N PHE A 110 10.26 9.07 10.78
CA PHE A 110 9.50 9.94 9.89
C PHE A 110 10.37 10.62 8.82
N ALA A 111 11.66 10.85 9.06
CA ALA A 111 12.53 11.40 8.05
C ALA A 111 12.76 10.39 6.90
N ASP A 112 12.88 9.10 7.23
CA ASP A 112 12.91 8.04 6.23
C ASP A 112 11.60 7.96 5.43
N ALA A 113 10.46 8.07 6.11
CA ALA A 113 9.15 8.08 5.47
C ALA A 113 9.03 9.25 4.48
N ARG A 114 9.42 10.45 4.86
CA ARG A 114 9.42 11.62 3.96
C ARG A 114 10.30 11.40 2.74
N ARG A 115 11.52 10.88 2.92
CA ARG A 115 12.40 10.59 1.78
C ARG A 115 11.79 9.60 0.80
N TYR A 116 11.10 8.59 1.32
CA TYR A 116 10.38 7.64 0.48
C TYR A 116 9.22 8.31 -0.27
N LEU A 117 8.42 9.12 0.40
CA LEU A 117 7.29 9.82 -0.21
C LEU A 117 7.75 10.87 -1.24
N ASP A 118 8.85 11.57 -0.98
CA ASP A 118 9.48 12.44 -1.97
C ASP A 118 9.95 11.64 -3.19
N PHE A 119 10.60 10.50 -2.97
CA PHE A 119 11.02 9.60 -4.04
C PHE A 119 9.85 9.09 -4.89
N LEU A 120 8.71 8.72 -4.28
CA LEU A 120 7.49 8.35 -5.01
C LEU A 120 7.00 9.48 -5.92
N SER A 121 6.91 10.69 -5.36
CA SER A 121 6.50 11.88 -6.11
C SER A 121 7.45 12.17 -7.27
N ASP A 122 8.74 12.14 -7.02
CA ASP A 122 9.77 12.44 -8.01
C ASP A 122 9.83 11.42 -9.14
N THR A 123 9.51 10.16 -8.87
CA THR A 123 9.47 9.08 -9.88
C THR A 123 8.12 8.91 -10.56
N GLY A 124 7.12 9.73 -10.23
CA GLY A 124 5.80 9.70 -10.86
C GLY A 124 4.88 8.59 -10.36
N MET A 125 5.24 7.94 -9.26
CA MET A 125 4.38 6.93 -8.61
C MET A 125 3.08 7.58 -8.12
N LYS A 126 1.99 6.81 -8.10
CA LYS A 126 0.69 7.27 -7.61
C LYS A 126 0.47 6.98 -6.13
N GLY A 127 1.31 6.16 -5.55
CA GLY A 127 1.22 5.84 -4.14
C GLY A 127 2.24 4.82 -3.67
N GLY A 128 2.16 4.48 -2.39
CA GLY A 128 3.03 3.50 -1.75
C GLY A 128 2.24 2.42 -1.01
N LYS A 129 2.71 1.18 -1.13
CA LYS A 129 2.39 0.09 -0.21
C LYS A 129 3.49 0.05 0.84
N ILE A 130 3.16 0.31 2.10
CA ILE A 130 4.13 0.36 3.20
C ILE A 130 3.83 -0.79 4.16
N ASP A 131 4.83 -1.65 4.38
CA ASP A 131 4.67 -2.95 5.00
C ASP A 131 5.53 -3.14 6.26
N PHE A 132 5.25 -4.19 7.04
CA PHE A 132 6.02 -4.66 8.19
C PHE A 132 6.04 -3.73 9.41
N PHE A 133 4.94 -3.07 9.73
CA PHE A 133 4.81 -2.22 10.94
C PHE A 133 4.87 -3.00 12.27
N THR A 134 5.24 -4.26 12.27
CA THR A 134 4.80 -5.20 13.29
C THR A 134 5.59 -5.22 14.59
N THR A 135 6.85 -4.78 14.71
CA THR A 135 7.55 -5.18 15.94
C THR A 135 8.66 -4.30 16.50
N GLU A 136 9.22 -3.38 15.76
CA GLU A 136 10.40 -2.62 16.25
C GLU A 136 10.10 -1.16 16.59
N THR A 137 8.94 -0.68 16.21
CA THR A 137 8.45 0.64 16.60
C THR A 137 7.71 0.56 17.92
N SER A 138 7.99 1.48 18.84
CA SER A 138 7.15 1.62 20.03
C SER A 138 5.68 1.79 19.63
N VAL A 139 4.74 1.36 20.45
CA VAL A 139 3.30 1.47 20.16
C VAL A 139 2.92 2.93 19.88
N GLU A 140 3.50 3.89 20.58
CA GLU A 140 3.29 5.33 20.37
C GLU A 140 3.80 5.79 19.00
N MET A 141 5.01 5.45 18.63
CA MET A 141 5.56 5.80 17.32
C MET A 141 4.77 5.10 16.20
N GLY A 142 4.28 3.86 16.45
CA GLY A 142 3.47 3.13 15.50
C GLY A 142 2.15 3.81 15.15
N VAL A 143 1.52 4.51 16.08
CA VAL A 143 0.27 5.25 15.81
C VAL A 143 0.55 6.60 15.14
N ASP A 144 1.53 7.33 15.63
CA ASP A 144 1.86 8.66 15.10
C ASP A 144 2.43 8.58 13.68
N ILE A 145 3.25 7.57 13.36
CA ILE A 145 3.83 7.44 12.04
C ILE A 145 2.79 7.25 10.93
N TYR A 146 1.67 6.55 11.20
CA TYR A 146 0.58 6.42 10.23
C TYR A 146 0.00 7.78 9.86
N ARG A 147 -0.31 8.61 10.87
CA ARG A 147 -0.87 9.95 10.64
C ARG A 147 0.11 10.84 9.88
N GLU A 148 1.38 10.84 10.27
CA GLU A 148 2.40 11.67 9.65
C GLU A 148 2.70 11.25 8.20
N ILE A 149 2.70 9.94 7.92
CA ILE A 149 2.80 9.43 6.54
C ILE A 149 1.61 9.90 5.72
N LEU A 150 0.37 9.75 6.22
CA LEU A 150 -0.84 10.11 5.50
C LEU A 150 -0.91 11.61 5.22
N GLN A 151 -0.56 12.44 6.19
CA GLN A 151 -0.52 13.88 6.05
C GLN A 151 0.48 14.29 4.95
N TYR A 152 1.72 13.84 5.05
CA TYR A 152 2.74 14.21 4.07
C TYR A 152 2.47 13.62 2.68
N ALA A 153 1.91 12.41 2.62
CA ALA A 153 1.46 11.81 1.37
C ALA A 153 0.31 12.61 0.72
N ALA A 154 -0.62 13.17 1.52
CA ALA A 154 -1.68 14.03 1.01
C ALA A 154 -1.12 15.32 0.38
N GLU A 155 -0.12 15.97 1.01
CA GLU A 155 0.58 17.12 0.46
C GLU A 155 1.24 16.82 -0.89
N LYS A 156 1.64 15.57 -1.12
CA LYS A 156 2.25 15.07 -2.37
C LYS A 156 1.26 14.43 -3.33
N GLN A 157 -0.04 14.38 -2.98
CA GLN A 157 -1.08 13.69 -3.73
C GLN A 157 -0.79 12.21 -3.97
N LEU A 158 -0.31 11.51 -2.93
CA LEU A 158 0.03 10.10 -2.95
C LEU A 158 -1.00 9.27 -2.19
N LEU A 159 -1.37 8.14 -2.79
CA LEU A 159 -2.24 7.11 -2.20
C LEU A 159 -1.39 6.17 -1.32
N ILE A 160 -1.94 5.76 -0.18
CA ILE A 160 -1.24 4.87 0.75
C ILE A 160 -2.07 3.62 1.03
N ASN A 161 -1.38 2.48 0.97
CA ASN A 161 -1.85 1.17 1.40
C ASN A 161 -0.92 0.67 2.52
N PHE A 162 -1.46 0.31 3.68
CA PHE A 162 -0.68 -0.20 4.80
C PHE A 162 -0.79 -1.72 4.91
N HIS A 163 0.35 -2.40 4.99
CA HIS A 163 0.47 -3.84 5.24
C HIS A 163 1.26 -4.12 6.51
N GLY A 164 1.18 -5.35 7.03
CA GLY A 164 1.82 -5.70 8.30
C GLY A 164 1.50 -4.70 9.43
N CYS A 165 0.30 -4.18 9.47
CA CYS A 165 -0.09 -2.98 10.20
C CYS A 165 -1.17 -3.25 11.25
N ASN A 166 -1.54 -2.24 12.04
CA ASN A 166 -2.72 -2.32 12.91
C ASN A 166 -4.03 -2.24 12.08
N LYS A 167 -5.13 -2.72 12.66
CA LYS A 167 -6.47 -2.60 12.05
C LYS A 167 -6.86 -1.12 11.89
N PRO A 168 -7.79 -0.80 10.97
CA PRO A 168 -8.31 0.56 10.81
C PRO A 168 -8.80 1.15 12.12
N THR A 169 -8.52 2.44 12.30
CA THR A 169 -8.92 3.23 13.47
C THR A 169 -9.81 4.41 13.09
N GLY A 170 -10.17 4.53 11.81
CA GLY A 170 -10.94 5.64 11.26
C GLY A 170 -10.06 6.76 10.67
N LEU A 171 -8.74 6.60 10.64
CA LEU A 171 -7.84 7.58 10.03
C LEU A 171 -8.17 7.84 8.55
N ASP A 172 -8.70 6.84 7.86
CA ASP A 172 -9.17 6.94 6.47
C ASP A 172 -10.34 7.93 6.28
N ALA A 173 -11.09 8.24 7.34
CA ALA A 173 -12.11 9.29 7.31
C ALA A 173 -11.50 10.70 7.34
N THR A 174 -10.39 10.87 8.08
CA THR A 174 -9.64 12.13 8.16
C THR A 174 -8.64 12.26 7.00
N TRP A 175 -8.04 11.14 6.60
CA TRP A 175 -7.03 11.04 5.54
C TRP A 175 -7.50 10.09 4.45
N PRO A 176 -8.39 10.51 3.53
CA PRO A 176 -8.97 9.63 2.51
C PRO A 176 -7.97 9.14 1.46
N ASN A 177 -6.72 9.60 1.50
CA ASN A 177 -5.62 9.02 0.75
C ASN A 177 -5.08 7.70 1.34
N GLU A 178 -5.53 7.30 2.53
CA GLU A 178 -5.40 5.92 2.99
C GLU A 178 -6.42 5.05 2.25
N LEU A 179 -5.97 4.28 1.25
CA LEU A 179 -6.87 3.45 0.46
C LEU A 179 -7.40 2.25 1.24
N ASN A 180 -6.51 1.54 1.91
CA ASN A 180 -6.90 0.44 2.78
C ASN A 180 -5.73 -0.03 3.67
N ARG A 181 -6.05 -0.97 4.58
CA ARG A 181 -5.10 -1.66 5.46
C ARG A 181 -5.32 -3.16 5.40
N GLU A 182 -4.22 -3.90 5.43
CA GLU A 182 -4.27 -5.35 5.57
C GLU A 182 -4.83 -5.75 6.96
N ALA A 183 -4.00 -5.77 7.97
CA ALA A 183 -4.32 -6.17 9.35
C ALA A 183 -5.34 -7.33 9.44
N ILE A 184 -5.27 -8.26 8.53
CA ILE A 184 -6.16 -9.42 8.39
C ILE A 184 -5.33 -10.63 8.01
N LEU A 185 -5.71 -11.80 8.50
CA LEU A 185 -5.09 -13.04 8.09
C LEU A 185 -5.76 -13.52 6.80
N GLY A 186 -5.16 -13.18 5.65
CA GLY A 186 -5.60 -13.62 4.31
C GLY A 186 -5.11 -15.04 3.96
N LEU A 187 -5.49 -15.51 2.77
CA LEU A 187 -5.01 -16.80 2.24
C LEU A 187 -3.49 -16.82 2.02
N GLU A 188 -2.88 -15.69 1.74
CA GLU A 188 -1.42 -15.55 1.68
C GLU A 188 -0.74 -16.17 2.90
N SER A 189 -1.31 -16.02 4.09
CA SER A 189 -0.76 -16.59 5.34
C SER A 189 -0.64 -18.09 5.31
N THR A 190 -1.49 -18.80 4.59
CA THR A 190 -1.40 -20.27 4.46
C THR A 190 -0.21 -20.68 3.64
N GLN A 191 0.18 -19.85 2.73
CA GLN A 191 1.23 -20.12 1.77
C GLN A 191 2.60 -19.65 2.31
N VAL A 192 2.66 -18.48 2.95
CA VAL A 192 3.91 -17.86 3.42
C VAL A 192 4.32 -18.39 4.80
N THR A 193 3.38 -18.58 5.71
CA THR A 193 3.66 -18.94 7.11
C THR A 193 3.28 -20.37 7.47
N ASN A 194 2.79 -21.16 6.52
CA ASN A 194 2.26 -22.51 6.72
C ASN A 194 1.17 -22.57 7.83
N ARG A 195 0.46 -21.45 8.06
CA ARG A 195 -0.66 -21.38 8.98
C ARG A 195 -1.89 -21.89 8.24
N ASN A 196 -2.51 -22.95 8.74
CA ASN A 196 -3.77 -23.46 8.18
C ASN A 196 -4.88 -22.40 8.37
N ALA A 197 -5.19 -21.65 7.32
CA ALA A 197 -6.37 -20.82 7.28
C ALA A 197 -7.60 -21.73 7.25
N GLN A 198 -8.43 -21.63 8.27
CA GLN A 198 -9.65 -22.43 8.40
C GLN A 198 -10.85 -21.62 7.91
N ALA A 199 -11.82 -22.29 7.29
CA ALA A 199 -13.07 -21.66 6.88
C ALA A 199 -13.77 -20.89 8.01
N GLN A 200 -13.68 -21.36 9.23
CA GLN A 200 -14.20 -20.68 10.42
C GLN A 200 -13.52 -19.32 10.65
N MET A 201 -12.23 -19.22 10.38
CA MET A 201 -11.49 -17.96 10.53
C MET A 201 -12.04 -16.91 9.56
N PHE A 202 -12.24 -17.26 8.29
CA PHE A 202 -12.76 -16.35 7.29
C PHE A 202 -14.18 -15.87 7.61
N THR A 203 -15.05 -16.75 8.07
CA THR A 203 -16.39 -16.37 8.50
C THR A 203 -16.39 -15.52 9.77
N THR A 204 -15.44 -15.72 10.69
CA THR A 204 -15.30 -14.94 11.91
C THR A 204 -14.79 -13.53 11.64
N GLN A 205 -13.85 -13.37 10.69
CA GLN A 205 -13.26 -12.08 10.36
C GLN A 205 -14.29 -11.05 9.89
N VAL A 206 -15.34 -11.47 9.22
CA VAL A 206 -16.45 -10.60 8.80
C VAL A 206 -17.11 -9.91 10.01
N PHE A 207 -17.22 -10.60 11.13
CA PHE A 207 -17.87 -10.11 12.35
C PHE A 207 -16.92 -9.59 13.42
N THR A 208 -15.61 -9.59 13.15
CA THR A 208 -14.58 -9.12 14.08
C THR A 208 -13.70 -8.06 13.43
N ARG A 209 -12.76 -8.48 12.58
CA ARG A 209 -11.80 -7.56 11.94
C ARG A 209 -12.50 -6.51 11.05
N ASN A 210 -13.48 -6.90 10.26
CA ASN A 210 -14.18 -6.01 9.35
C ASN A 210 -15.16 -5.05 10.04
N LEU A 211 -15.37 -5.20 11.36
CA LEU A 211 -16.07 -4.19 12.16
C LEU A 211 -15.26 -2.89 12.28
N ALA A 212 -13.93 -2.98 12.20
CA ALA A 212 -13.05 -1.82 12.30
C ALA A 212 -12.92 -1.05 10.98
N GLY A 213 -13.36 -1.63 9.87
CA GLY A 213 -13.25 -1.01 8.54
C GLY A 213 -12.93 -2.02 7.44
N HIS A 214 -12.64 -1.51 6.26
CA HIS A 214 -12.21 -2.28 5.10
C HIS A 214 -10.92 -3.05 5.37
N ALA A 215 -10.62 -4.03 4.54
CA ALA A 215 -9.41 -4.82 4.63
C ALA A 215 -8.83 -5.05 3.23
N ASP A 216 -7.51 -4.92 3.11
CA ASP A 216 -6.77 -5.46 1.98
C ASP A 216 -6.58 -6.97 2.23
N TYR A 217 -7.50 -7.74 1.69
CA TYR A 217 -7.46 -9.19 1.82
C TYR A 217 -6.60 -9.75 0.69
N THR A 218 -5.44 -10.30 1.05
CA THR A 218 -4.51 -10.94 0.11
C THR A 218 -5.01 -12.34 -0.27
N PRO A 219 -5.79 -12.50 -1.35
CA PRO A 219 -6.20 -13.80 -1.84
C PRO A 219 -5.00 -14.47 -2.50
N ALA A 220 -4.79 -15.73 -2.29
CA ALA A 220 -3.73 -16.52 -2.90
C ALA A 220 -4.26 -17.80 -3.52
#